data_71ab88ca6801c90736601c9fe1c3a6ce
#
_entry.id   71ab88ca6801c90736601c9fe1c3a6ce
#
_cell.length_a   1.000
_cell.length_b   1.000
_cell.length_c   1.000
_cell.angle_alpha   90.00
_cell.angle_beta   90.00
_cell.angle_gamma   90.00
#
_symmetry.space_group_name_H-M   'P 1'
#
loop_
_entity.id
_entity.type
_entity.pdbx_description
1 polymer ?
#
loop_
_entity_poly.entity_id
_entity_poly.type
_entity_poly.pdbx_seq_one_letter_code
_entity_poly.pdbx_strand_id
1 'polypeptide(L)'
;MNGDKLLKIARENPDVAIEDGTHPEPRSKAKSSGRKRSSLEQQFAGTWAALDGPPLEDEYRFHPKRRWPFDFAHPATKTAIELEGGAWSNGRHTRGKGFIADCEKYNAAGLLGWTVFRLATGMITVANVQDIIGHIRRKEAAK
;
A
#
# COMPACT_ATOMS: atom_id res chain seq x y z
N MET A 1 -30.29 -0.34 -0.24
CA MET A 1 -29.90 -0.65 1.16
C MET A 1 -30.18 0.61 1.99
N ASN A 2 -30.92 0.49 3.08
CA ASN A 2 -31.20 1.66 3.91
C ASN A 2 -30.03 1.96 4.87
N GLY A 3 -29.97 3.19 5.38
CA GLY A 3 -28.86 3.66 6.22
C GLY A 3 -28.63 2.83 7.48
N ASP A 4 -29.71 2.29 8.09
CA ASP A 4 -29.60 1.49 9.31
C ASP A 4 -28.88 0.16 9.11
N LYS A 5 -29.02 -0.44 7.93
CA LYS A 5 -28.35 -1.69 7.57
C LYS A 5 -26.87 -1.47 7.34
N LEU A 6 -26.50 -0.34 6.73
CA LEU A 6 -25.10 0.07 6.54
C LEU A 6 -24.41 0.36 7.88
N LEU A 7 -25.09 1.06 8.78
CA LEU A 7 -24.58 1.36 10.13
C LEU A 7 -24.37 0.07 10.96
N LYS A 8 -25.24 -0.92 10.80
CA LYS A 8 -25.09 -2.20 11.47
C LYS A 8 -23.88 -2.96 10.96
N ILE A 9 -23.71 -3.02 9.63
CA ILE A 9 -22.52 -3.65 9.01
C ILE A 9 -21.23 -2.98 9.48
N ALA A 10 -21.20 -1.65 9.57
CA ALA A 10 -20.04 -0.92 10.04
C ALA A 10 -19.72 -1.14 11.53
N ARG A 11 -20.75 -1.35 12.37
CA ARG A 11 -20.56 -1.69 13.79
C ARG A 11 -20.00 -3.10 14.00
N GLU A 12 -20.44 -4.03 13.17
CA GLU A 12 -19.99 -5.44 13.22
C GLU A 12 -18.63 -5.61 12.55
N ASN A 13 -18.26 -4.69 11.67
CA ASN A 13 -16.99 -4.69 10.91
C ASN A 13 -16.33 -3.32 11.01
N PRO A 14 -15.64 -3.00 12.12
CA PRO A 14 -15.08 -1.67 12.34
C PRO A 14 -14.00 -1.26 11.32
N ASP A 15 -13.51 -2.23 10.53
CA ASP A 15 -12.53 -2.00 9.47
C ASP A 15 -13.18 -1.65 8.12
N VAL A 16 -14.51 -1.71 8.02
CA VAL A 16 -15.23 -1.32 6.80
C VAL A 16 -15.45 0.19 6.81
N ALA A 17 -14.85 0.89 5.86
CA ALA A 17 -15.12 2.31 5.66
C ALA A 17 -16.53 2.48 5.08
N ILE A 18 -17.35 3.30 5.74
CA ILE A 18 -18.62 3.76 5.17
C ILE A 18 -18.28 4.93 4.26
N GLU A 19 -18.67 4.87 3.00
CA GLU A 19 -18.62 6.03 2.11
C GLU A 19 -19.70 7.03 2.55
N ASP A 20 -19.35 7.89 3.48
CA ASP A 20 -20.17 9.05 3.87
C ASP A 20 -19.67 10.34 3.20
N GLY A 21 -18.74 10.23 2.25
CA GLY A 21 -18.12 11.37 1.59
C GLY A 21 -17.02 12.05 2.42
N THR A 22 -16.79 11.61 3.64
CA THR A 22 -15.65 12.07 4.43
C THR A 22 -14.45 11.16 4.17
N HIS A 23 -13.57 11.57 3.26
CA HIS A 23 -12.25 10.97 3.19
C HIS A 23 -11.50 11.36 4.48
N PRO A 24 -11.06 10.41 5.29
CA PRO A 24 -10.18 10.76 6.38
C PRO A 24 -8.94 11.43 5.80
N GLU A 25 -8.65 12.62 6.28
CA GLU A 25 -7.41 13.31 5.93
C GLU A 25 -6.22 12.36 6.12
N PRO A 26 -5.29 12.31 5.18
CA PRO A 26 -4.11 11.48 5.31
C PRO A 26 -3.40 11.87 6.61
N ARG A 27 -3.28 10.92 7.51
CA ARG A 27 -2.57 11.16 8.77
C ARG A 27 -1.16 11.62 8.45
N SER A 28 -0.80 12.76 9.03
CA SER A 28 0.50 13.40 8.95
C SER A 28 1.66 12.39 8.91
N LYS A 29 2.59 12.66 8.01
CA LYS A 29 3.86 11.96 7.79
C LYS A 29 4.32 11.20 9.03
N ALA A 30 4.32 9.86 8.97
CA ALA A 30 5.09 9.09 9.92
C ALA A 30 6.51 9.67 9.86
N LYS A 31 6.99 10.21 10.97
CA LYS A 31 8.40 10.59 11.09
C LYS A 31 9.18 9.37 10.61
N SER A 32 10.05 9.56 9.63
CA SER A 32 10.94 8.52 9.17
C SER A 32 11.58 7.92 10.43
N SER A 33 11.11 6.76 10.84
CA SER A 33 11.80 6.01 11.87
C SER A 33 13.19 5.78 11.30
N GLY A 34 14.24 6.00 12.07
CA GLY A 34 15.62 5.79 11.62
C GLY A 34 15.92 4.31 11.29
N ARG A 35 14.90 3.58 10.84
CA ARG A 35 14.96 2.19 10.41
C ARG A 35 15.77 2.09 9.12
N LYS A 36 16.79 1.26 9.17
CA LYS A 36 17.57 0.92 7.99
C LYS A 36 16.70 0.17 6.99
N ARG A 37 16.67 0.62 5.74
CA ARG A 37 15.98 -0.07 4.64
C ARG A 37 16.58 -1.45 4.41
N SER A 38 15.74 -2.44 4.09
CA SER A 38 16.19 -3.74 3.63
C SER A 38 16.93 -3.62 2.28
N SER A 39 17.68 -4.66 1.91
CA SER A 39 18.37 -4.66 0.61
C SER A 39 17.40 -4.52 -0.57
N LEU A 40 16.22 -5.12 -0.47
CA LEU A 40 15.19 -5.04 -1.50
C LEU A 40 14.60 -3.61 -1.60
N GLU A 41 14.36 -2.98 -0.45
CA GLU A 41 13.92 -1.58 -0.40
C GLU A 41 14.97 -0.63 -0.98
N GLN A 42 16.25 -0.87 -0.70
CA GLN A 42 17.36 -0.09 -1.26
C GLN A 42 17.44 -0.25 -2.79
N GLN A 43 17.30 -1.47 -3.29
CA GLN A 43 17.30 -1.77 -4.72
C GLN A 43 16.13 -1.05 -5.42
N PHE A 44 14.95 -1.13 -4.86
CA PHE A 44 13.78 -0.44 -5.40
C PHE A 44 13.97 1.08 -5.41
N ALA A 45 14.36 1.67 -4.29
CA ALA A 45 14.55 3.12 -4.18
C ALA A 45 15.64 3.62 -5.14
N GLY A 46 16.73 2.86 -5.31
CA GLY A 46 17.79 3.20 -6.28
C GLY A 46 17.30 3.15 -7.73
N THR A 47 16.57 2.12 -8.12
CA THR A 47 15.98 2.00 -9.46
C THR A 47 14.95 3.10 -9.72
N TRP A 48 14.12 3.38 -8.74
CA TRP A 48 13.11 4.45 -8.81
C TRP A 48 13.75 5.82 -9.05
N ALA A 49 14.78 6.15 -8.28
CA ALA A 49 15.52 7.41 -8.42
C ALA A 49 16.23 7.49 -9.78
N ALA A 50 16.85 6.40 -10.23
CA ALA A 50 17.53 6.35 -11.53
C ALA A 50 16.58 6.57 -12.72
N LEU A 51 15.30 6.24 -12.56
CA LEU A 51 14.26 6.43 -13.57
C LEU A 51 13.44 7.72 -13.38
N ASP A 52 13.90 8.61 -12.52
CA ASP A 52 13.22 9.88 -12.21
C ASP A 52 11.76 9.70 -11.78
N GLY A 53 11.51 8.69 -10.98
CA GLY A 53 10.17 8.45 -10.43
C GLY A 53 9.69 9.59 -9.52
N PRO A 54 8.38 9.85 -9.47
CA PRO A 54 7.83 10.88 -8.59
C PRO A 54 8.10 10.57 -7.11
N PRO A 55 8.13 11.59 -6.23
CA PRO A 55 8.41 11.38 -4.81
C PRO A 55 7.44 10.38 -4.17
N LEU A 56 7.98 9.45 -3.41
CA LEU A 56 7.22 8.46 -2.65
C LEU A 56 7.38 8.69 -1.15
N GLU A 57 6.38 8.30 -0.39
CA GLU A 57 6.45 8.23 1.07
C GLU A 57 6.77 6.80 1.52
N ASP A 58 7.76 6.65 2.40
CA ASP A 58 8.15 5.38 2.99
C ASP A 58 7.21 5.00 4.14
N GLU A 59 6.93 3.72 4.31
CA GLU A 59 6.12 3.18 5.41
C GLU A 59 4.82 3.97 5.64
N TYR A 60 4.08 4.20 4.57
CA TYR A 60 2.87 5.01 4.59
C TYR A 60 1.68 4.24 5.18
N ARG A 61 1.13 4.75 6.28
CA ARG A 61 -0.07 4.19 6.91
C ARG A 61 -1.32 4.71 6.22
N PHE A 62 -1.97 3.86 5.47
CA PHE A 62 -3.11 4.24 4.62
C PHE A 62 -4.47 4.09 5.29
N HIS A 63 -4.57 3.25 6.33
CA HIS A 63 -5.85 2.93 6.96
C HIS A 63 -6.15 3.89 8.12
N PRO A 64 -7.40 4.39 8.28
CA PRO A 64 -7.74 5.34 9.33
C PRO A 64 -7.64 4.76 10.75
N LYS A 65 -7.78 3.44 10.93
CA LYS A 65 -7.78 2.78 12.23
C LYS A 65 -6.67 1.76 12.41
N ARG A 66 -6.36 0.98 11.37
CA ARG A 66 -5.34 -0.06 11.41
C ARG A 66 -3.97 0.53 11.14
N ARG A 67 -2.93 -0.07 11.73
CA ARG A 67 -1.55 0.41 11.60
C ARG A 67 -0.81 -0.19 10.40
N TRP A 68 -1.51 -0.62 9.38
CA TRP A 68 -0.92 -1.20 8.18
C TRP A 68 -0.13 -0.17 7.37
N PRO A 69 1.20 -0.32 7.23
CA PRO A 69 1.96 0.51 6.32
C PRO A 69 2.06 -0.12 4.94
N PHE A 70 2.19 0.71 3.92
CA PHE A 70 2.80 0.31 2.65
C PHE A 70 4.30 0.59 2.70
N ASP A 71 5.12 -0.22 2.06
CA ASP A 71 6.56 0.05 1.99
C ASP A 71 6.84 1.39 1.34
N PHE A 72 6.19 1.67 0.22
CA PHE A 72 6.21 2.96 -0.46
C PHE A 72 4.81 3.32 -0.94
N ALA A 73 4.50 4.62 -0.95
CA ALA A 73 3.23 5.11 -1.44
C ALA A 73 3.34 6.45 -2.15
N HIS A 74 2.47 6.65 -3.11
CA HIS A 74 2.18 7.94 -3.72
C HIS A 74 0.73 8.31 -3.38
N PRO A 75 0.50 9.01 -2.25
CA PRO A 75 -0.85 9.22 -1.72
C PRO A 75 -1.77 10.00 -2.67
N ALA A 76 -1.23 10.97 -3.39
CA ALA A 76 -2.02 11.80 -4.31
C ALA A 76 -2.76 10.98 -5.39
N THR A 77 -2.20 9.87 -5.82
CA THR A 77 -2.82 8.94 -6.79
C THR A 77 -3.32 7.66 -6.16
N LYS A 78 -3.20 7.51 -4.84
CA LYS A 78 -3.49 6.27 -4.11
C LYS A 78 -2.81 5.05 -4.75
N THR A 79 -1.54 5.18 -5.02
CA THR A 79 -0.69 4.11 -5.55
C THR A 79 0.29 3.68 -4.48
N ALA A 80 0.39 2.39 -4.26
CA ALA A 80 1.29 1.79 -3.28
C ALA A 80 2.17 0.72 -3.90
N ILE A 81 3.35 0.55 -3.33
CA ILE A 81 4.30 -0.49 -3.70
C ILE A 81 4.67 -1.29 -2.45
N GLU A 82 4.52 -2.59 -2.53
CA GLU A 82 4.89 -3.56 -1.52
C GLU A 82 6.00 -4.46 -2.04
N LEU A 83 7.03 -4.66 -1.23
CA LEU A 83 8.19 -5.47 -1.60
C LEU A 83 8.17 -6.79 -0.82
N GLU A 84 8.11 -7.89 -1.52
CA GLU A 84 7.91 -9.23 -0.98
C GLU A 84 9.22 -10.01 -0.98
N GLY A 85 10.08 -9.76 0.02
CA GLY A 85 11.39 -10.40 0.13
C GLY A 85 11.36 -11.85 0.61
N GLY A 86 10.30 -12.26 1.30
CA GLY A 86 10.18 -13.55 1.95
C GLY A 86 9.58 -14.68 1.11
N ALA A 87 9.35 -14.47 -0.19
CA ALA A 87 8.65 -15.44 -1.05
C ALA A 87 9.34 -16.82 -1.13
N TRP A 88 10.64 -16.87 -0.89
CA TRP A 88 11.47 -18.07 -0.94
C TRP A 88 11.87 -18.60 0.44
N SER A 89 11.48 -17.94 1.52
CA SER A 89 11.77 -18.40 2.89
C SER A 89 10.71 -19.39 3.37
N ASN A 90 11.15 -20.40 4.13
CA ASN A 90 10.29 -21.49 4.66
C ASN A 90 9.37 -21.00 5.79
N GLY A 91 8.41 -20.14 5.48
CA GLY A 91 7.42 -19.64 6.43
C GLY A 91 6.19 -20.53 6.58
N ARG A 92 6.31 -21.86 6.53
CA ARG A 92 5.16 -22.81 6.57
C ARG A 92 4.27 -22.64 7.80
N HIS A 93 4.83 -22.30 8.96
CA HIS A 93 4.08 -22.17 10.22
C HIS A 93 3.37 -20.82 10.38
N THR A 94 3.76 -19.80 9.61
CA THR A 94 3.15 -18.46 9.64
C THR A 94 2.23 -18.18 8.46
N ARG A 95 2.19 -19.08 7.48
CA ARG A 95 1.43 -18.90 6.22
C ARG A 95 -0.07 -18.65 6.45
N GLY A 96 -0.72 -19.40 7.34
CA GLY A 96 -2.16 -19.26 7.54
C GLY A 96 -2.56 -17.90 8.08
N LYS A 97 -2.02 -17.50 9.23
CA LYS A 97 -2.31 -16.22 9.87
C LYS A 97 -1.75 -15.03 9.09
N GLY A 98 -0.54 -15.13 8.60
CA GLY A 98 0.09 -14.09 7.80
C GLY A 98 -0.63 -13.86 6.48
N PHE A 99 -1.05 -14.94 5.81
CA PHE A 99 -1.82 -14.86 4.57
C PHE A 99 -3.19 -14.18 4.79
N ILE A 100 -3.91 -14.55 5.84
CA ILE A 100 -5.20 -13.93 6.18
C ILE A 100 -5.02 -12.45 6.49
N ALA A 101 -4.01 -12.08 7.28
CA ALA A 101 -3.71 -10.69 7.59
C ALA A 101 -3.39 -9.88 6.34
N ASP A 102 -2.64 -10.43 5.40
CA ASP A 102 -2.35 -9.81 4.12
C ASP A 102 -3.62 -9.64 3.28
N CYS A 103 -4.49 -10.64 3.23
CA CYS A 103 -5.78 -10.54 2.55
C CYS A 103 -6.63 -9.39 3.12
N GLU A 104 -6.71 -9.28 4.45
CA GLU A 104 -7.43 -8.20 5.12
C GLU A 104 -6.86 -6.83 4.75
N LYS A 105 -5.55 -6.67 4.81
CA LYS A 105 -4.85 -5.44 4.45
C LYS A 105 -5.13 -5.03 3.01
N TYR A 106 -4.97 -5.92 2.06
CA TYR A 106 -5.14 -5.61 0.64
C TYR A 106 -6.59 -5.40 0.24
N ASN A 107 -7.53 -6.13 0.88
CA ASN A 107 -8.96 -5.88 0.67
C ASN A 107 -9.34 -4.48 1.20
N ALA A 108 -8.86 -4.10 2.36
CA ALA A 108 -9.07 -2.75 2.90
C ALA A 108 -8.47 -1.67 1.99
N ALA A 109 -7.26 -1.90 1.48
CA ALA A 109 -6.62 -0.99 0.53
C ALA A 109 -7.46 -0.82 -0.75
N GLY A 110 -7.97 -1.92 -1.31
CA GLY A 110 -8.84 -1.88 -2.48
C GLY A 110 -10.13 -1.11 -2.24
N LEU A 111 -10.76 -1.32 -1.08
CA LEU A 111 -11.98 -0.61 -0.68
C LEU A 111 -11.76 0.90 -0.50
N LEU A 112 -10.55 1.30 -0.09
CA LEU A 112 -10.16 2.70 0.06
C LEU A 112 -9.65 3.33 -1.26
N GLY A 113 -9.70 2.60 -2.36
CA GLY A 113 -9.33 3.09 -3.69
C GLY A 113 -7.85 3.01 -4.01
N TRP A 114 -7.07 2.24 -3.26
CA TRP A 114 -5.65 2.05 -3.51
C TRP A 114 -5.39 1.04 -4.60
N THR A 115 -4.44 1.35 -5.49
CA THR A 115 -3.81 0.40 -6.40
C THR A 115 -2.50 -0.04 -5.78
N VAL A 116 -2.36 -1.32 -5.49
CA VAL A 116 -1.17 -1.88 -4.85
C VAL A 116 -0.39 -2.73 -5.83
N PHE A 117 0.86 -2.35 -6.07
CA PHE A 117 1.82 -3.16 -6.83
C PHE A 117 2.68 -3.95 -5.86
N ARG A 118 2.77 -5.25 -6.08
CA ARG A 118 3.58 -6.16 -5.25
C ARG A 118 4.73 -6.70 -6.08
N LEU A 119 5.95 -6.44 -5.62
CA LEU A 119 7.17 -6.86 -6.28
C LEU A 119 7.93 -7.85 -5.40
N ALA A 120 8.06 -9.07 -5.84
CA ALA A 120 8.88 -10.08 -5.19
C ALA A 120 10.35 -9.92 -5.57
N THR A 121 11.23 -10.62 -4.85
CA THR A 121 12.64 -10.72 -5.22
C THR A 121 12.79 -11.14 -6.69
N GLY A 122 13.59 -10.42 -7.44
CA GLY A 122 13.77 -10.62 -8.88
C GLY A 122 12.79 -9.87 -9.77
N MET A 123 11.77 -9.22 -9.20
CA MET A 123 10.82 -8.42 -9.97
C MET A 123 11.15 -6.93 -10.02
N ILE A 124 12.19 -6.48 -9.33
CA ILE A 124 12.62 -5.08 -9.38
C ILE A 124 13.46 -4.88 -10.63
N THR A 125 12.80 -4.77 -11.76
CA THR A 125 13.40 -4.55 -13.07
C THR A 125 13.07 -3.15 -13.55
N VAL A 126 13.87 -2.62 -14.47
CA VAL A 126 13.59 -1.33 -15.11
C VAL A 126 12.18 -1.32 -15.72
N ALA A 127 11.80 -2.39 -16.42
CA ALA A 127 10.49 -2.49 -17.06
C ALA A 127 9.33 -2.42 -16.05
N ASN A 128 9.39 -3.20 -14.98
CA ASN A 128 8.35 -3.21 -13.95
C ASN A 128 8.26 -1.86 -13.23
N VAL A 129 9.39 -1.24 -12.91
CA VAL A 129 9.41 0.06 -12.24
C VAL A 129 8.89 1.16 -13.17
N GLN A 130 9.26 1.13 -14.45
CA GLN A 130 8.72 2.07 -15.46
C GLN A 130 7.20 1.96 -15.61
N ASP A 131 6.66 0.76 -15.56
CA ASP A 131 5.21 0.53 -15.62
C ASP A 131 4.48 1.20 -14.45
N ILE A 132 5.04 1.11 -13.25
CA ILE A 132 4.48 1.74 -12.05
C ILE A 132 4.58 3.27 -12.15
N ILE A 133 5.72 3.80 -12.55
CA ILE A 133 5.92 5.24 -12.77
C ILE A 133 4.92 5.76 -13.81
N GLY A 134 4.76 5.05 -14.91
CA GLY A 134 3.80 5.37 -15.95
C GLY A 134 2.36 5.39 -15.46
N HIS A 135 2.00 4.43 -14.60
CA HIS A 135 0.68 4.39 -13.96
C HIS A 135 0.41 5.64 -13.10
N ILE A 136 1.37 6.02 -12.25
CA ILE A 136 1.25 7.23 -11.43
C ILE A 136 1.09 8.47 -12.30
N ARG A 137 1.95 8.62 -13.31
CA ARG A 137 1.91 9.78 -14.21
C ARG A 137 0.59 9.89 -14.98
N ARG A 138 0.03 8.78 -15.46
CA ARG A 138 -1.28 8.77 -16.10
C ARG A 138 -2.39 9.19 -15.15
N LYS A 139 -2.35 8.75 -13.90
CA LYS A 139 -3.32 9.17 -12.87
C LYS A 139 -3.19 10.65 -12.52
N GLU A 140 -1.98 11.18 -12.42
CA GLU A 140 -1.75 12.60 -12.21
C GLU A 140 -2.30 13.44 -13.35
N ALA A 141 -2.10 13.01 -14.59
CA ALA A 141 -2.58 13.72 -15.77
C ALA A 141 -4.13 13.68 -15.92
N ALA A 142 -4.79 12.68 -15.33
CA ALA A 142 -6.25 12.52 -15.39
C ALA A 142 -7.01 13.34 -14.33
N LYS A 143 -6.32 13.99 -13.42
CA LYS A 143 -6.93 14.82 -12.37
C LYS A 143 -7.29 16.21 -12.89
#